data_c90b4e5b4e5e6baf6cc07fbe719e2aef
#
_entry.id   c90b4e5b4e5e6baf6cc07fbe719e2aef
#
_cell.length_a   1.000
_cell.length_b   1.000
_cell.length_c   1.000
_cell.angle_alpha   90.00
_cell.angle_beta   90.00
_cell.angle_gamma   90.00
#
_symmetry.space_group_name_H-M   'P 1'
#
loop_
_entity.id
_entity.type
_entity.pdbx_description
1 polymer ?
#
loop_
_entity_poly.entity_id
_entity_poly.type
_entity_poly.pdbx_seq_one_letter_code
_entity_poly.pdbx_strand_id
1 'polypeptide(L)'
;MSRGEKDAVHLAAMLRYLNLASSFIGEMTFDEFSDESHVQTQFAVAMAIAQVGEHVKGLSREFRSDESSVDWREIAGTRDWLVHKYDEVDLRILYGSVVNDTPALVELIESLLEEDSVDFGPVAKLDDITTPLPSEEN
;
A
#
# COMPACT_ATOMS: atom_id res chain seq x y z
N MET A 1 3.76 -18.04 -14.90
CA MET A 1 4.07 -16.62 -14.71
C MET A 1 5.55 -16.45 -14.42
N SER A 2 6.24 -15.61 -15.16
CA SER A 2 7.67 -15.34 -14.95
C SER A 2 7.88 -14.55 -13.66
N ARG A 3 9.14 -14.50 -13.19
CA ARG A 3 9.47 -13.75 -11.98
C ARG A 3 9.16 -12.27 -12.13
N GLY A 4 9.51 -11.68 -13.29
CA GLY A 4 9.22 -10.28 -13.55
C GLY A 4 7.72 -9.98 -13.54
N GLU A 5 6.90 -10.91 -14.04
CA GLU A 5 5.46 -10.77 -14.02
C GLU A 5 4.90 -10.83 -12.59
N LYS A 6 5.47 -11.70 -11.74
CA LYS A 6 5.06 -11.79 -10.34
C LYS A 6 5.39 -10.51 -9.60
N ASP A 7 6.58 -9.97 -9.82
CA ASP A 7 6.97 -8.72 -9.20
C ASP A 7 6.02 -7.60 -9.62
N ALA A 8 5.69 -7.54 -10.91
CA ALA A 8 4.79 -6.50 -11.42
C ALA A 8 3.38 -6.61 -10.82
N VAL A 9 2.88 -7.83 -10.59
CA VAL A 9 1.59 -8.03 -9.94
C VAL A 9 1.61 -7.47 -8.51
N HIS A 10 2.69 -7.74 -7.77
CA HIS A 10 2.83 -7.20 -6.42
C HIS A 10 2.96 -5.67 -6.44
N LEU A 11 3.70 -5.13 -7.38
CA LEU A 11 3.85 -3.67 -7.50
C LEU A 11 2.52 -3.00 -7.81
N ALA A 12 1.73 -3.59 -8.71
CA ALA A 12 0.42 -3.05 -9.04
C ALA A 12 -0.51 -3.05 -7.82
N ALA A 13 -0.47 -4.13 -7.02
CA ALA A 13 -1.25 -4.21 -5.80
C ALA A 13 -0.79 -3.17 -4.78
N MET A 14 0.52 -2.99 -4.63
CA MET A 14 1.07 -1.96 -3.74
C MET A 14 0.58 -0.58 -4.16
N LEU A 15 0.62 -0.28 -5.46
CA LEU A 15 0.17 1.01 -5.97
C LEU A 15 -1.29 1.26 -5.60
N ARG A 16 -2.14 0.25 -5.75
CA ARG A 16 -3.54 0.33 -5.35
C ARG A 16 -3.69 0.70 -3.87
N TYR A 17 -2.98 0.02 -2.99
CA TYR A 17 -3.12 0.26 -1.56
C TYR A 17 -2.51 1.58 -1.12
N LEU A 18 -1.41 1.99 -1.74
CA LEU A 18 -0.84 3.32 -1.47
C LEU A 18 -1.82 4.43 -1.85
N ASN A 19 -2.44 4.30 -3.00
CA ASN A 19 -3.43 5.27 -3.45
C ASN A 19 -4.67 5.27 -2.56
N LEU A 20 -5.10 4.10 -2.07
CA LEU A 20 -6.22 4.01 -1.13
C LEU A 20 -5.88 4.71 0.18
N ALA A 21 -4.69 4.47 0.72
CA ALA A 21 -4.29 5.10 1.98
C ALA A 21 -4.32 6.63 1.84
N SER A 22 -3.77 7.15 0.75
CA SER A 22 -3.80 8.59 0.47
C SER A 22 -5.22 9.12 0.34
N SER A 23 -6.06 8.36 -0.35
CA SER A 23 -7.47 8.71 -0.55
C SER A 23 -8.24 8.76 0.77
N PHE A 24 -7.99 7.81 1.67
CA PHE A 24 -8.67 7.78 2.96
C PHE A 24 -8.32 8.98 3.82
N ILE A 25 -7.07 9.41 3.80
CA ILE A 25 -6.65 10.62 4.52
C ILE A 25 -7.19 11.85 3.83
N GLY A 26 -7.16 11.88 2.49
CA GLY A 26 -7.62 13.03 1.74
C GLY A 26 -6.90 14.29 2.18
N GLU A 27 -7.67 15.31 2.54
CA GLU A 27 -7.12 16.59 2.99
C GLU A 27 -7.10 16.77 4.51
N MET A 28 -7.35 15.68 5.26
CA MET A 28 -7.33 15.77 6.71
C MET A 28 -5.96 16.21 7.23
N THR A 29 -6.00 17.11 8.21
CA THR A 29 -4.81 17.43 8.99
C THR A 29 -4.50 16.28 9.92
N PHE A 30 -3.32 16.27 10.53
CA PHE A 30 -3.02 15.25 11.52
C PHE A 30 -4.00 15.31 12.71
N ASP A 31 -4.36 16.50 13.16
CA ASP A 31 -5.31 16.63 14.27
C ASP A 31 -6.65 16.01 13.94
N GLU A 32 -7.13 16.20 12.70
CA GLU A 32 -8.37 15.58 12.26
C GLU A 32 -8.21 14.06 12.17
N PHE A 33 -7.13 13.60 11.56
CA PHE A 33 -6.88 12.17 11.39
C PHE A 33 -6.81 11.44 12.73
N SER A 34 -6.18 12.05 13.73
CA SER A 34 -5.97 11.43 15.04
C SER A 34 -7.16 11.55 15.99
N ASP A 35 -8.19 12.27 15.61
CA ASP A 35 -9.36 12.45 16.44
C ASP A 35 -10.16 11.15 16.56
N GLU A 36 -10.80 10.95 17.71
CA GLU A 36 -11.60 9.75 17.97
C GLU A 36 -12.72 9.54 16.97
N SER A 37 -13.24 10.61 16.38
CA SER A 37 -14.31 10.52 15.38
C SER A 37 -13.83 9.88 14.08
N HIS A 38 -12.52 9.77 13.88
CA HIS A 38 -11.93 9.21 12.67
C HIS A 38 -11.25 7.85 12.89
N VAL A 39 -11.70 7.10 13.91
CA VAL A 39 -11.13 5.78 14.18
C VAL A 39 -11.25 4.84 12.99
N GLN A 40 -12.35 4.87 12.26
CA GLN A 40 -12.51 4.03 11.07
C GLN A 40 -11.47 4.36 10.01
N THR A 41 -11.22 5.64 9.80
CA THR A 41 -10.20 6.07 8.85
C THR A 41 -8.82 5.60 9.27
N GLN A 42 -8.51 5.69 10.56
CA GLN A 42 -7.23 5.21 11.09
C GLN A 42 -7.03 3.73 10.81
N PHE A 43 -8.05 2.90 11.08
CA PHE A 43 -7.98 1.47 10.80
C PHE A 43 -7.85 1.19 9.29
N ALA A 44 -8.60 1.91 8.47
CA ALA A 44 -8.55 1.73 7.02
C ALA A 44 -7.17 2.05 6.47
N VAL A 45 -6.56 3.16 6.92
CA VAL A 45 -5.22 3.55 6.50
C VAL A 45 -4.20 2.51 6.95
N ALA A 46 -4.29 2.07 8.21
CA ALA A 46 -3.38 1.07 8.73
C ALA A 46 -3.45 -0.24 7.94
N MET A 47 -4.67 -0.68 7.61
CA MET A 47 -4.85 -1.90 6.81
C MET A 47 -4.25 -1.74 5.42
N ALA A 48 -4.48 -0.58 4.76
CA ALA A 48 -3.92 -0.34 3.43
C ALA A 48 -2.38 -0.40 3.46
N ILE A 49 -1.77 0.25 4.45
CA ILE A 49 -0.31 0.24 4.58
C ILE A 49 0.20 -1.17 4.93
N ALA A 50 -0.54 -1.91 5.75
CA ALA A 50 -0.18 -3.30 6.05
C ALA A 50 -0.18 -4.16 4.78
N GLN A 51 -1.13 -3.94 3.89
CA GLN A 51 -1.18 -4.67 2.63
C GLN A 51 0.00 -4.32 1.72
N VAL A 52 0.43 -3.07 1.72
CA VAL A 52 1.65 -2.69 0.99
C VAL A 52 2.83 -3.53 1.49
N GLY A 53 3.02 -3.62 2.81
CA GLY A 53 4.08 -4.41 3.39
C GLY A 53 3.98 -5.89 3.06
N GLU A 54 2.76 -6.42 3.02
CA GLU A 54 2.54 -7.84 2.66
C GLU A 54 2.98 -8.11 1.22
N HIS A 55 2.68 -7.20 0.30
CA HIS A 55 3.10 -7.37 -1.10
C HIS A 55 4.61 -7.20 -1.27
N VAL A 56 5.25 -6.37 -0.45
CA VAL A 56 6.72 -6.29 -0.45
C VAL A 56 7.33 -7.66 -0.19
N LYS A 57 6.74 -8.44 0.73
CA LYS A 57 7.24 -9.77 1.05
C LYS A 57 7.17 -10.72 -0.16
N GLY A 58 6.27 -10.45 -1.09
CA GLY A 58 6.12 -11.24 -2.31
C GLY A 58 7.07 -10.85 -3.43
N LEU A 59 7.75 -9.71 -3.32
CA LEU A 59 8.71 -9.26 -4.33
C LEU A 59 9.94 -10.18 -4.32
N SER A 60 10.50 -10.42 -5.51
CA SER A 60 11.71 -11.25 -5.61
C SER A 60 12.90 -10.56 -4.93
N ARG A 61 13.84 -11.39 -4.49
CA ARG A 61 15.07 -10.87 -3.89
C ARG A 61 15.85 -10.04 -4.91
N GLU A 62 15.86 -10.48 -6.16
CA GLU A 62 16.57 -9.76 -7.22
C GLU A 62 15.98 -8.39 -7.45
N PHE A 63 14.65 -8.29 -7.51
CA PHE A 63 13.99 -7.00 -7.66
C PHE A 63 14.37 -6.04 -6.53
N ARG A 64 14.27 -6.52 -5.29
CA ARG A 64 14.59 -5.68 -4.12
C ARG A 64 16.04 -5.24 -4.11
N SER A 65 16.94 -6.09 -4.60
CA SER A 65 18.35 -5.78 -4.69
C SER A 65 18.62 -4.75 -5.80
N ASP A 66 17.95 -4.89 -6.94
CA ASP A 66 18.10 -3.96 -8.07
C ASP A 66 17.55 -2.58 -7.76
N GLU A 67 16.47 -2.52 -6.96
CA GLU A 67 15.84 -1.27 -6.59
C GLU A 67 16.18 -0.89 -5.15
N SER A 68 17.46 -0.79 -4.87
CA SER A 68 17.98 -0.61 -3.51
C SER A 68 17.79 0.80 -2.94
N SER A 69 17.22 1.74 -3.71
CA SER A 69 16.90 3.07 -3.22
C SER A 69 15.75 3.05 -2.19
N VAL A 70 14.99 1.97 -2.14
CA VAL A 70 13.87 1.80 -1.21
C VAL A 70 14.27 0.82 -0.12
N ASP A 71 13.94 1.14 1.11
CA ASP A 71 14.14 0.20 2.23
C ASP A 71 12.94 -0.75 2.31
N TRP A 72 12.99 -1.78 1.48
CA TRP A 72 11.92 -2.78 1.40
C TRP A 72 11.69 -3.51 2.72
N ARG A 73 12.76 -3.75 3.47
CA ARG A 73 12.67 -4.43 4.77
C ARG A 73 11.87 -3.60 5.77
N GLU A 74 12.09 -2.31 5.78
CA GLU A 74 11.36 -1.41 6.67
C GLU A 74 9.86 -1.43 6.34
N ILE A 75 9.51 -1.38 5.06
CA ILE A 75 8.11 -1.41 4.64
C ILE A 75 7.46 -2.74 5.06
N ALA A 76 8.15 -3.85 4.84
CA ALA A 76 7.64 -5.16 5.25
C ALA A 76 7.50 -5.24 6.78
N GLY A 77 8.45 -4.68 7.51
CA GLY A 77 8.41 -4.65 8.98
C GLY A 77 7.23 -3.83 9.51
N THR A 78 6.88 -2.77 8.82
CA THR A 78 5.73 -1.95 9.19
C THR A 78 4.45 -2.78 9.18
N ARG A 79 4.29 -3.68 8.21
CA ARG A 79 3.14 -4.59 8.16
C ARG A 79 3.06 -5.45 9.42
N ASP A 80 4.18 -6.02 9.83
CA ASP A 80 4.19 -6.89 11.00
C ASP A 80 3.85 -6.11 12.26
N TRP A 81 4.37 -4.90 12.38
CA TRP A 81 4.05 -4.02 13.50
C TRP A 81 2.56 -3.68 13.53
N LEU A 82 1.99 -3.28 12.39
CA LEU A 82 0.58 -2.90 12.31
C LEU A 82 -0.35 -4.06 12.61
N VAL A 83 0.02 -5.27 12.21
CA VAL A 83 -0.83 -6.44 12.44
C VAL A 83 -0.75 -6.93 13.88
N HIS A 84 0.44 -6.93 14.47
CA HIS A 84 0.64 -7.54 15.79
C HIS A 84 0.62 -6.58 16.95
N LYS A 85 0.82 -5.28 16.70
CA LYS A 85 0.97 -4.27 17.75
C LYS A 85 0.21 -2.98 17.46
N TYR A 86 -0.96 -3.11 16.85
CA TYR A 86 -1.71 -1.92 16.45
C TYR A 86 -2.00 -0.98 17.62
N ASP A 87 -2.25 -1.52 18.82
CA ASP A 87 -2.53 -0.69 20.00
C ASP A 87 -1.37 0.23 20.37
N GLU A 88 -0.16 -0.10 19.89
CA GLU A 88 1.03 0.69 20.16
C GLU A 88 1.42 1.59 18.99
N VAL A 89 0.60 1.63 17.93
CA VAL A 89 0.90 2.43 16.74
C VAL A 89 0.88 3.91 17.08
N ASP A 90 1.93 4.60 16.63
CA ASP A 90 1.98 6.05 16.70
C ASP A 90 1.28 6.60 15.45
N LEU A 91 0.10 7.19 15.64
CA LEU A 91 -0.69 7.72 14.54
C LEU A 91 0.04 8.82 13.76
N ARG A 92 0.96 9.55 14.44
CA ARG A 92 1.75 10.57 13.77
C ARG A 92 2.70 9.94 12.75
N ILE A 93 3.29 8.81 13.09
CA ILE A 93 4.17 8.09 12.18
C ILE A 93 3.37 7.53 11.01
N LEU A 94 2.21 6.93 11.31
CA LEU A 94 1.34 6.39 10.27
C LEU A 94 0.89 7.48 9.29
N TYR A 95 0.41 8.60 9.81
CA TYR A 95 -0.02 9.74 9.01
C TYR A 95 1.15 10.26 8.15
N GLY A 96 2.31 10.46 8.77
CA GLY A 96 3.50 10.96 8.07
C GLY A 96 3.96 10.02 6.96
N SER A 97 3.89 8.71 7.19
CA SER A 97 4.25 7.73 6.16
C SER A 97 3.38 7.89 4.92
N VAL A 98 2.08 8.11 5.11
CA VAL A 98 1.18 8.27 3.97
C VAL A 98 1.38 9.62 3.29
N VAL A 99 1.42 10.70 4.06
CA VAL A 99 1.46 12.04 3.50
C VAL A 99 2.82 12.39 2.91
N ASN A 100 3.90 11.96 3.56
CA ASN A 100 5.26 12.34 3.17
C ASN A 100 5.98 11.31 2.31
N ASP A 101 5.82 10.00 2.61
CA ASP A 101 6.60 8.96 1.96
C ASP A 101 5.90 8.31 0.78
N THR A 102 4.58 8.20 0.83
CA THR A 102 3.81 7.54 -0.22
C THR A 102 3.97 8.18 -1.60
N PRO A 103 3.96 9.52 -1.76
CA PRO A 103 4.05 10.10 -3.10
C PRO A 103 5.29 9.67 -3.89
N ALA A 104 6.45 9.63 -3.25
CA ALA A 104 7.68 9.21 -3.93
C ALA A 104 7.64 7.74 -4.30
N LEU A 105 7.10 6.90 -3.42
CA LEU A 105 7.00 5.46 -3.70
C LEU A 105 6.01 5.18 -4.83
N VAL A 106 4.88 5.89 -4.85
CA VAL A 106 3.90 5.78 -5.94
C VAL A 106 4.56 6.14 -7.27
N GLU A 107 5.29 7.25 -7.31
CA GLU A 107 5.96 7.69 -8.53
C GLU A 107 6.96 6.65 -9.02
N LEU A 108 7.74 6.08 -8.11
CA LEU A 108 8.70 5.03 -8.46
C LEU A 108 8.00 3.80 -9.03
N ILE A 109 6.95 3.33 -8.37
CA ILE A 109 6.23 2.12 -8.80
C ILE A 109 5.59 2.35 -10.17
N GLU A 110 4.97 3.50 -10.38
CA GLU A 110 4.38 3.83 -11.68
C GLU A 110 5.44 3.79 -12.78
N SER A 111 6.61 4.36 -12.51
CA SER A 111 7.71 4.36 -13.44
C SER A 111 8.18 2.93 -13.78
N LEU A 112 8.32 2.09 -12.77
CA LEU A 112 8.74 0.70 -12.96
C LEU A 112 7.73 -0.11 -13.76
N LEU A 113 6.45 0.11 -13.55
CA LEU A 113 5.41 -0.60 -14.29
C LEU A 113 5.38 -0.18 -15.75
N GLU A 114 5.66 1.10 -16.04
CA GLU A 114 5.76 1.58 -17.42
C GLU A 114 6.95 0.98 -18.16
N GLU A 115 8.11 0.91 -17.48
CA GLU A 115 9.33 0.38 -18.07
C GLU A 115 9.18 -1.08 -18.50
N ASP A 116 8.47 -1.86 -17.71
CA ASP A 116 8.27 -3.28 -17.97
C ASP A 116 7.30 -3.50 -19.12
N SER A 117 6.62 -2.45 -19.58
CA SER A 117 5.63 -2.53 -20.64
C SER A 117 4.57 -3.61 -20.40
N VAL A 118 4.30 -3.90 -19.15
CA VAL A 118 3.32 -4.91 -18.76
C VAL A 118 2.01 -4.21 -18.49
N ASP A 119 0.98 -4.60 -19.24
CA ASP A 119 -0.35 -4.04 -19.08
C ASP A 119 -1.15 -4.90 -18.10
N PHE A 120 -1.34 -4.40 -16.90
CA PHE A 120 -2.20 -5.03 -15.90
C PHE A 120 -3.59 -4.42 -15.90
N GLY A 121 -3.89 -3.57 -16.89
CA GLY A 121 -5.12 -2.81 -16.89
C GLY A 121 -5.06 -1.69 -15.87
N PRO A 122 -6.18 -0.98 -15.69
CA PRO A 122 -6.22 0.11 -14.72
C PRO A 122 -6.02 -0.42 -13.30
N VAL A 123 -5.32 0.37 -12.49
CA VAL A 123 -5.19 0.07 -11.07
C VAL A 123 -6.58 0.07 -10.46
N ALA A 124 -6.85 -0.91 -9.59
CA ALA A 124 -8.17 -1.05 -8.99
C ALA A 124 -8.59 0.23 -8.26
N LYS A 125 -9.84 0.61 -8.49
CA LYS A 125 -10.46 1.75 -7.85
C LYS A 125 -11.22 1.29 -6.62
N LEU A 126 -11.65 2.25 -5.80
CA LEU A 126 -12.44 1.92 -4.62
C LEU A 126 -13.69 1.09 -4.96
N ASP A 127 -14.34 1.40 -6.08
CA ASP A 127 -15.53 0.67 -6.52
C ASP A 127 -15.25 -0.81 -6.76
N ASP A 128 -14.04 -1.13 -7.22
CA ASP A 128 -13.65 -2.52 -7.46
C ASP A 128 -13.55 -3.31 -6.16
N ILE A 129 -13.23 -2.62 -5.07
CA ILE A 129 -13.08 -3.25 -3.76
C ILE A 129 -14.44 -3.62 -3.18
N THR A 130 -15.48 -2.87 -3.52
CA THR A 130 -16.82 -3.10 -3.00
C THR A 130 -17.63 -4.08 -3.85
N THR A 131 -17.05 -4.58 -4.94
CA THR A 131 -17.72 -5.56 -5.78
C THR A 131 -17.93 -6.86 -5.00
N PRO A 132 -19.14 -7.42 -5.02
CA PRO A 132 -19.40 -8.68 -4.32
C PRO A 132 -18.52 -9.81 -4.83
N LEU A 133 -18.19 -10.75 -3.96
CA LEU A 133 -17.44 -11.93 -4.36
C LEU A 133 -18.28 -12.81 -5.27
N PRO A 134 -17.67 -13.47 -6.26
CA PRO A 134 -18.41 -14.32 -7.19
C PRO A 134 -19.31 -15.37 -6.52
N SER A 135 -18.92 -15.87 -5.38
CA SER A 135 -19.70 -16.87 -4.66
C SER A 135 -21.04 -16.33 -4.15
N GLU A 136 -21.19 -15.03 -4.06
CA GLU A 136 -22.41 -14.40 -3.59
C GLU A 136 -23.44 -14.25 -4.69
N GLU A 137 -23.04 -14.47 -5.92
CA GLU A 137 -23.90 -14.32 -7.08
C GLU A 137 -24.71 -15.57 -7.44
N ASN A 138 -24.46 -16.66 -6.75
CA ASN A 138 -25.10 -17.94 -7.03
C ASN A 138 -26.34 -18.17 -6.18
#